data_b5079ec2e73b143594e0959683d62bf5
#
_entry.id   b5079ec2e73b143594e0959683d62bf5
#
_cell.length_a   1.000
_cell.length_b   1.000
_cell.length_c   1.000
_cell.angle_alpha   90.00
_cell.angle_beta   90.00
_cell.angle_gamma   90.00
#
_symmetry.space_group_name_H-M   'P 1'
#
loop_
_entity.id
_entity.type
_entity.pdbx_description
1 polymer ?
#
loop_
_entity_poly.entity_id
_entity_poly.type
_entity_poly.pdbx_seq_one_letter_code
_entity_poly.pdbx_strand_id
1 'polypeptide(L)'
;IKPGHPRYPQLEDWRKWAGPEPPTNNAPLREGKARIYEGGQRVPLMARWPGHIEPGSTSDAVVAAIDLYPTLLDALNLPKPKGHLIDGESILPVLEGKGSIKRNAYFTWFPHLKGAVSVRQGDYKLIRRFEQLPGYPDLVELYDLKKDIGETRNLAGKMPKKVKELQALIDGFVKETGALYPKPNPNYDPDWKPATKKPASNRPSSEEFLRRRDTNKDGSITLKEYIGNPKGRNVPALTKNFNRRDTNKDAKL
;
A
#
# COMPACT_ATOMS: atom_id res chain seq x y z
N ILE A 1 7.44 11.20 16.25
CA ILE A 1 6.93 10.80 17.56
C ILE A 1 8.12 10.78 18.51
N LYS A 2 8.03 11.51 19.65
CA LYS A 2 9.10 11.62 20.62
C LYS A 2 9.08 10.42 21.58
N PRO A 3 10.23 10.08 22.23
CA PRO A 3 10.25 9.16 23.38
C PRO A 3 9.16 9.55 24.40
N GLY A 4 8.47 8.57 24.96
CA GLY A 4 7.34 8.77 25.88
C GLY A 4 5.96 8.80 25.23
N HIS A 5 5.87 8.89 23.89
CA HIS A 5 4.59 8.72 23.20
C HIS A 5 4.17 7.23 23.22
N PRO A 6 2.89 6.89 23.49
CA PRO A 6 2.43 5.50 23.61
C PRO A 6 2.73 4.60 22.40
N ARG A 7 2.87 5.20 21.21
CA ARG A 7 3.23 4.48 19.98
C ARG A 7 4.73 4.42 19.70
N TYR A 8 5.58 5.00 20.55
CA TYR A 8 7.02 5.02 20.32
C TYR A 8 7.63 3.60 20.21
N PRO A 9 7.29 2.66 21.09
CA PRO A 9 7.79 1.29 21.00
C PRO A 9 7.38 0.58 19.71
N GLN A 10 6.15 0.84 19.21
CA GLN A 10 5.64 0.25 17.98
C GLN A 10 6.36 0.76 16.72
N LEU A 11 6.98 1.93 16.79
CA LEU A 11 7.77 2.49 15.69
C LEU A 11 9.14 1.82 15.55
N GLU A 12 9.69 1.32 16.64
CA GLU A 12 10.99 0.61 16.63
C GLU A 12 10.84 -0.87 16.25
N ASP A 13 9.68 -1.44 16.51
CA ASP A 13 9.44 -2.89 16.37
C ASP A 13 9.47 -3.40 14.92
N TRP A 14 9.23 -2.53 13.94
CA TRP A 14 9.29 -2.93 12.54
C TRP A 14 10.70 -3.34 12.09
N ARG A 15 11.76 -2.78 12.68
CA ARG A 15 13.15 -3.13 12.39
C ARG A 15 13.49 -4.57 12.82
N LYS A 16 12.93 -5.01 13.93
CA LYS A 16 13.06 -6.40 14.40
C LYS A 16 12.34 -7.37 13.47
N TRP A 17 11.27 -6.89 12.86
CA TRP A 17 10.38 -7.69 12.03
C TRP A 17 10.86 -7.84 10.58
N ALA A 18 11.51 -6.81 10.03
CA ALA A 18 12.04 -6.80 8.67
C ALA A 18 13.39 -7.52 8.52
N GLY A 19 14.00 -7.95 9.64
CA GLY A 19 15.36 -8.47 9.64
C GLY A 19 16.44 -7.39 9.49
N PRO A 20 17.71 -7.75 9.59
CA PRO A 20 18.83 -6.82 9.51
C PRO A 20 18.97 -6.18 8.12
N GLU A 21 18.57 -6.91 7.06
CA GLU A 21 18.60 -6.41 5.70
C GLU A 21 17.30 -6.77 4.96
N PRO A 22 16.50 -5.79 4.56
CA PRO A 22 15.32 -6.06 3.74
C PRO A 22 15.74 -6.58 2.36
N PRO A 23 14.94 -7.47 1.73
CA PRO A 23 15.25 -8.06 0.43
C PRO A 23 15.33 -7.03 -0.71
N THR A 24 14.81 -5.81 -0.46
CA THR A 24 14.84 -4.69 -1.41
C THR A 24 15.16 -3.40 -0.69
N ASN A 25 15.87 -2.51 -1.37
CA ASN A 25 16.20 -1.19 -0.87
C ASN A 25 15.63 -0.13 -1.81
N ASN A 26 14.77 0.73 -1.30
CA ASN A 26 14.17 1.84 -2.05
C ASN A 26 14.98 3.15 -1.94
N ALA A 27 16.16 3.12 -1.33
CA ALA A 27 16.95 4.34 -1.22
C ALA A 27 17.20 4.99 -2.61
N PRO A 28 17.14 6.32 -2.71
CA PRO A 28 17.06 7.29 -1.62
C PRO A 28 15.63 7.53 -1.07
N LEU A 29 14.62 6.85 -1.58
CA LEU A 29 13.23 7.01 -1.15
C LEU A 29 13.01 6.45 0.25
N ARG A 30 12.25 7.17 1.06
CA ARG A 30 11.96 6.78 2.44
C ARG A 30 10.95 5.63 2.52
N GLU A 31 11.25 4.65 3.35
CA GLU A 31 10.40 3.49 3.64
C GLU A 31 10.08 2.62 2.41
N GLY A 32 8.91 1.97 2.37
CA GLY A 32 8.52 1.04 1.32
C GLY A 32 7.04 0.69 1.38
N LYS A 33 6.68 -0.47 0.83
CA LYS A 33 5.30 -0.97 0.75
C LYS A 33 4.52 -0.74 2.05
N ALA A 34 3.26 -0.33 1.90
CA ALA A 34 2.33 -0.01 2.99
C ALA A 34 2.73 1.21 3.83
N ARG A 35 3.41 2.17 3.22
CA ARG A 35 3.80 3.44 3.83
C ARG A 35 3.37 4.63 2.99
N ILE A 36 3.18 5.79 3.66
CA ILE A 36 2.74 7.03 3.02
C ILE A 36 3.89 7.83 2.38
N TYR A 37 5.14 7.49 2.70
CA TYR A 37 6.31 8.14 2.14
C TYR A 37 6.60 7.72 0.69
N GLU A 38 7.51 8.41 0.02
CA GLU A 38 7.80 8.18 -1.40
C GLU A 38 8.20 6.74 -1.71
N GLY A 39 8.96 6.07 -0.84
CA GLY A 39 9.30 4.66 -1.03
C GLY A 39 8.12 3.69 -0.97
N GLY A 40 6.99 4.12 -0.39
CA GLY A 40 5.75 3.33 -0.35
C GLY A 40 4.79 3.62 -1.50
N GLN A 41 4.97 4.75 -2.19
CA GLN A 41 4.04 5.22 -3.21
C GLN A 41 4.66 5.24 -4.61
N ARG A 42 5.93 5.61 -4.71
CA ARG A 42 6.62 5.82 -5.97
C ARG A 42 7.09 4.51 -6.56
N VAL A 43 6.64 4.23 -7.77
CA VAL A 43 7.03 3.05 -8.55
C VAL A 43 7.49 3.48 -9.94
N PRO A 44 8.41 2.75 -10.58
CA PRO A 44 8.78 2.99 -11.97
C PRO A 44 7.57 2.82 -12.89
N LEU A 45 7.40 3.75 -13.83
CA LEU A 45 6.46 3.63 -14.94
C LEU A 45 7.26 3.65 -16.24
N MET A 46 7.05 2.65 -17.08
CA MET A 46 7.62 2.56 -18.42
C MET A 46 6.51 2.32 -19.43
N ALA A 47 6.54 3.08 -20.52
CA ALA A 47 5.58 2.95 -21.60
C ALA A 47 6.32 2.78 -22.94
N ARG A 48 5.80 1.90 -23.80
CA ARG A 48 6.30 1.72 -25.16
C ARG A 48 5.13 1.74 -26.13
N TRP A 49 5.15 2.71 -27.03
CA TRP A 49 4.13 2.85 -28.06
C TRP A 49 4.78 3.41 -29.34
N PRO A 50 5.27 2.54 -30.25
CA PRO A 50 5.92 2.96 -31.45
C PRO A 50 5.07 3.91 -32.30
N GLY A 51 5.68 4.99 -32.79
CA GLY A 51 4.99 6.03 -33.57
C GLY A 51 4.27 7.09 -32.75
N HIS A 52 4.15 6.92 -31.42
CA HIS A 52 3.50 7.87 -30.50
C HIS A 52 4.44 8.35 -29.40
N ILE A 53 5.23 7.47 -28.82
CA ILE A 53 6.18 7.79 -27.76
C ILE A 53 7.60 7.79 -28.34
N GLU A 54 8.31 8.91 -28.18
CA GLU A 54 9.69 9.02 -28.62
C GLU A 54 10.61 8.08 -27.84
N PRO A 55 11.39 7.21 -28.52
CA PRO A 55 12.31 6.30 -27.86
C PRO A 55 13.30 7.02 -26.94
N GLY A 56 13.48 6.51 -25.71
CA GLY A 56 14.41 7.09 -24.74
C GLY A 56 13.92 8.35 -24.06
N SER A 57 12.71 8.83 -24.36
CA SER A 57 12.13 10.01 -23.68
C SER A 57 11.87 9.74 -22.21
N THR A 58 11.97 10.77 -21.38
CA THR A 58 11.70 10.73 -19.94
C THR A 58 10.80 11.90 -19.53
N SER A 59 10.07 11.75 -18.43
CA SER A 59 9.21 12.81 -17.89
C SER A 59 9.22 12.76 -16.38
N ASP A 60 9.24 13.94 -15.73
CA ASP A 60 9.10 14.12 -14.28
C ASP A 60 7.64 14.39 -13.86
N ALA A 61 6.69 14.25 -14.77
CA ALA A 61 5.28 14.44 -14.46
C ALA A 61 4.80 13.49 -13.35
N VAL A 62 4.02 14.03 -12.42
CA VAL A 62 3.40 13.24 -11.35
C VAL A 62 2.19 12.51 -11.91
N VAL A 63 2.35 11.24 -12.16
CA VAL A 63 1.32 10.36 -12.72
C VAL A 63 0.98 9.24 -11.75
N ALA A 64 -0.18 8.62 -11.90
CA ALA A 64 -0.65 7.57 -11.02
C ALA A 64 -1.39 6.46 -11.80
N ALA A 65 -1.56 5.29 -11.18
CA ALA A 65 -2.28 4.18 -11.82
C ALA A 65 -3.72 4.52 -12.22
N ILE A 66 -4.38 5.43 -11.48
CA ILE A 66 -5.74 5.91 -11.81
C ILE A 66 -5.80 6.65 -13.15
N ASP A 67 -4.67 7.15 -13.65
CA ASP A 67 -4.57 7.90 -14.91
C ASP A 67 -4.58 6.98 -16.13
N LEU A 68 -4.29 5.72 -15.96
CA LEU A 68 -4.20 4.77 -17.08
C LEU A 68 -5.54 4.60 -17.80
N TYR A 69 -6.65 4.54 -17.05
CA TYR A 69 -7.97 4.36 -17.65
C TYR A 69 -8.38 5.54 -18.56
N PRO A 70 -8.39 6.80 -18.08
CA PRO A 70 -8.70 7.93 -18.96
C PRO A 70 -7.68 8.09 -20.10
N THR A 71 -6.42 7.71 -19.91
CA THR A 71 -5.41 7.72 -20.97
C THR A 71 -5.74 6.74 -22.09
N LEU A 72 -6.19 5.53 -21.73
CA LEU A 72 -6.60 4.54 -22.73
C LEU A 72 -7.84 4.98 -23.50
N LEU A 73 -8.80 5.62 -22.84
CA LEU A 73 -9.96 6.20 -23.52
C LEU A 73 -9.54 7.24 -24.56
N ASP A 74 -8.66 8.17 -24.18
CA ASP A 74 -8.13 9.18 -25.09
C ASP A 74 -7.33 8.56 -26.24
N ALA A 75 -6.43 7.63 -25.93
CA ALA A 75 -5.60 6.96 -26.93
C ALA A 75 -6.42 6.19 -27.99
N LEU A 76 -7.58 5.68 -27.59
CA LEU A 76 -8.52 4.96 -28.45
C LEU A 76 -9.62 5.89 -29.02
N ASN A 77 -9.56 7.18 -28.73
CA ASN A 77 -10.59 8.16 -29.11
C ASN A 77 -12.00 7.74 -28.67
N LEU A 78 -12.12 7.18 -27.46
CA LEU A 78 -13.37 6.73 -26.90
C LEU A 78 -13.94 7.78 -25.92
N PRO A 79 -15.26 8.00 -25.90
CA PRO A 79 -15.86 8.92 -24.95
C PRO A 79 -15.79 8.38 -23.51
N LYS A 80 -15.67 9.28 -22.55
CA LYS A 80 -15.83 8.91 -21.13
C LYS A 80 -17.25 8.38 -20.88
N PRO A 81 -17.42 7.26 -20.15
CA PRO A 81 -18.73 6.74 -19.81
C PRO A 81 -19.58 7.77 -19.06
N LYS A 82 -20.83 7.94 -19.49
CA LYS A 82 -21.78 8.84 -18.81
C LYS A 82 -22.09 8.36 -17.39
N GLY A 83 -22.12 9.26 -16.44
CA GLY A 83 -22.43 8.95 -15.03
C GLY A 83 -21.32 8.18 -14.29
N HIS A 84 -20.14 8.03 -14.87
CA HIS A 84 -18.99 7.37 -14.24
C HIS A 84 -17.99 8.43 -13.75
N LEU A 85 -17.76 8.45 -12.45
CA LEU A 85 -16.73 9.30 -11.87
C LEU A 85 -15.35 8.70 -12.15
N ILE A 86 -14.47 9.48 -12.75
CA ILE A 86 -13.10 9.08 -13.06
C ILE A 86 -12.16 10.03 -12.30
N ASP A 87 -11.44 9.50 -11.31
CA ASP A 87 -10.52 10.28 -10.48
C ASP A 87 -9.20 10.59 -11.19
N GLY A 88 -8.85 9.81 -12.21
CA GLY A 88 -7.64 10.00 -13.00
C GLY A 88 -7.79 11.04 -14.10
N GLU A 89 -6.65 11.51 -14.58
CA GLU A 89 -6.53 12.38 -15.75
C GLU A 89 -5.72 11.70 -16.85
N SER A 90 -6.05 11.98 -18.12
CA SER A 90 -5.27 11.44 -19.22
C SER A 90 -3.84 11.98 -19.21
N ILE A 91 -2.87 11.09 -19.27
CA ILE A 91 -1.46 11.40 -19.41
C ILE A 91 -0.98 11.24 -20.86
N LEU A 92 -1.89 11.09 -21.82
CA LEU A 92 -1.53 10.97 -23.23
C LEU A 92 -0.64 12.11 -23.71
N PRO A 93 -0.91 13.41 -23.39
CA PRO A 93 -0.03 14.50 -23.78
C PRO A 93 1.38 14.40 -23.20
N VAL A 94 1.51 13.83 -22.00
CA VAL A 94 2.82 13.60 -21.35
C VAL A 94 3.57 12.47 -22.06
N LEU A 95 2.89 11.37 -22.36
CA LEU A 95 3.47 10.23 -23.07
C LEU A 95 3.97 10.58 -24.47
N GLU A 96 3.23 11.44 -25.17
CA GLU A 96 3.59 11.92 -26.51
C GLU A 96 4.59 13.10 -26.51
N GLY A 97 5.01 13.60 -25.33
CA GLY A 97 5.89 14.78 -25.25
C GLY A 97 5.25 16.08 -25.71
N LYS A 98 3.90 16.13 -25.79
CA LYS A 98 3.13 17.26 -26.35
C LYS A 98 2.46 18.14 -25.29
N GLY A 99 2.67 17.86 -24.01
CA GLY A 99 2.00 18.63 -22.96
C GLY A 99 2.28 18.13 -21.55
N SER A 100 1.43 18.53 -20.62
CA SER A 100 1.52 18.20 -19.21
C SER A 100 0.16 17.74 -18.67
N ILE A 101 0.18 17.05 -17.53
CA ILE A 101 -1.03 16.72 -16.79
C ILE A 101 -1.56 18.00 -16.11
N LYS A 102 -2.88 18.18 -16.10
CA LYS A 102 -3.54 19.37 -15.54
C LYS A 102 -3.79 19.29 -14.04
N ARG A 103 -3.52 18.14 -13.43
CA ARG A 103 -3.75 17.91 -12.00
C ARG A 103 -3.03 18.94 -11.14
N ASN A 104 -3.80 19.66 -10.33
CA ASN A 104 -3.25 20.65 -9.39
C ASN A 104 -2.58 19.98 -8.18
N ALA A 105 -3.15 18.87 -7.69
CA ALA A 105 -2.64 18.15 -6.54
C ALA A 105 -2.93 16.65 -6.65
N TYR A 106 -2.05 15.83 -6.08
CA TYR A 106 -2.19 14.39 -5.97
C TYR A 106 -2.40 14.00 -4.51
N PHE A 107 -3.46 13.24 -4.24
CA PHE A 107 -3.82 12.82 -2.89
C PHE A 107 -3.56 11.32 -2.70
N THR A 108 -3.13 10.97 -1.50
CA THR A 108 -3.10 9.58 -1.05
C THR A 108 -3.85 9.45 0.26
N TRP A 109 -4.92 8.67 0.25
CA TRP A 109 -5.71 8.33 1.43
C TRP A 109 -5.33 6.94 1.90
N PHE A 110 -4.69 6.84 3.07
CA PHE A 110 -4.22 5.58 3.64
C PHE A 110 -4.64 5.46 5.11
N PRO A 111 -5.92 5.14 5.40
CA PRO A 111 -6.44 5.11 6.76
C PRO A 111 -6.00 3.90 7.58
N HIS A 112 -5.28 2.96 6.97
CA HIS A 112 -4.85 1.71 7.60
C HIS A 112 -3.58 1.87 8.42
N LEU A 113 -3.29 0.88 9.28
CA LEU A 113 -2.09 0.81 10.11
C LEU A 113 -1.92 2.08 10.95
N LYS A 114 -0.96 2.91 10.61
CA LYS A 114 -0.70 4.19 11.26
C LYS A 114 -1.41 5.35 10.56
N GLY A 115 -2.53 5.12 9.95
CA GLY A 115 -3.41 5.99 9.20
C GLY A 115 -2.87 7.39 8.85
N ALA A 116 -2.92 7.74 7.58
CA ALA A 116 -2.46 9.05 7.14
C ALA A 116 -3.16 9.47 5.84
N VAL A 117 -3.14 10.76 5.57
CA VAL A 117 -3.42 11.33 4.26
C VAL A 117 -2.22 12.16 3.82
N SER A 118 -1.93 12.15 2.54
CA SER A 118 -0.96 13.08 1.98
C SER A 118 -1.51 13.82 0.78
N VAL A 119 -1.00 15.02 0.55
CA VAL A 119 -1.19 15.79 -0.66
C VAL A 119 0.17 16.20 -1.21
N ARG A 120 0.37 16.02 -2.50
CA ARG A 120 1.50 16.56 -3.25
C ARG A 120 1.00 17.62 -4.22
N GLN A 121 1.56 18.80 -4.12
CA GLN A 121 1.34 19.91 -5.05
C GLN A 121 2.69 20.46 -5.49
N GLY A 122 3.01 20.30 -6.76
CA GLY A 122 4.33 20.63 -7.29
C GLY A 122 5.43 19.84 -6.57
N ASP A 123 6.40 20.57 -6.03
CA ASP A 123 7.54 20.01 -5.30
C ASP A 123 7.24 19.70 -3.83
N TYR A 124 6.13 20.20 -3.28
CA TYR A 124 5.81 20.03 -1.87
C TYR A 124 4.87 18.88 -1.61
N LYS A 125 5.16 18.13 -0.55
CA LYS A 125 4.29 17.07 -0.03
C LYS A 125 4.01 17.30 1.43
N LEU A 126 2.73 17.38 1.77
CA LEU A 126 2.26 17.40 3.15
C LEU A 126 1.70 16.03 3.51
N ILE A 127 2.07 15.54 4.67
CA ILE A 127 1.53 14.32 5.27
C ILE A 127 0.85 14.71 6.57
N ARG A 128 -0.43 14.32 6.73
CA ARG A 128 -1.16 14.39 7.99
C ARG A 128 -1.42 12.97 8.49
N ARG A 129 -0.77 12.59 9.57
CA ARG A 129 -0.97 11.30 10.24
C ARG A 129 -2.06 11.42 11.25
N PHE A 130 -3.02 10.53 11.18
CA PHE A 130 -4.12 10.50 12.11
C PHE A 130 -3.67 9.98 13.46
N GLU A 131 -3.79 10.83 14.47
CA GLU A 131 -3.57 10.40 15.84
C GLU A 131 -4.91 9.99 16.45
N GLN A 132 -5.03 8.70 16.72
CA GLN A 132 -6.27 8.10 17.23
C GLN A 132 -6.30 8.00 18.75
N LEU A 133 -5.26 8.51 19.42
CA LEU A 133 -5.18 8.52 20.87
C LEU A 133 -5.85 9.79 21.42
N PRO A 134 -6.73 9.67 22.40
CA PRO A 134 -7.33 10.83 23.05
C PRO A 134 -6.27 11.80 23.56
N GLY A 135 -6.46 13.10 23.30
CA GLY A 135 -5.54 14.16 23.75
C GLY A 135 -4.29 14.37 22.90
N TYR A 136 -4.08 13.60 21.84
CA TYR A 136 -2.96 13.79 20.93
C TYR A 136 -3.43 14.37 19.59
N PRO A 137 -2.84 15.48 19.12
CA PRO A 137 -3.16 16.06 17.83
C PRO A 137 -2.56 15.22 16.69
N ASP A 138 -3.15 15.33 15.50
CA ASP A 138 -2.57 14.81 14.27
C ASP A 138 -1.14 15.33 14.09
N LEU A 139 -0.26 14.46 13.59
CA LEU A 139 1.11 14.82 13.28
C LEU A 139 1.19 15.32 11.84
N VAL A 140 1.78 16.50 11.66
CA VAL A 140 1.94 17.13 10.36
C VAL A 140 3.41 17.17 9.95
N GLU A 141 3.67 16.70 8.72
CA GLU A 141 5.00 16.70 8.12
C GLU A 141 4.91 17.38 6.74
N LEU A 142 5.88 18.23 6.43
CA LEU A 142 5.99 18.92 5.13
C LEU A 142 7.39 18.69 4.55
N TYR A 143 7.45 18.29 3.28
CA TYR A 143 8.70 18.00 2.57
C TYR A 143 8.76 18.74 1.23
N ASP A 144 9.96 19.18 0.85
CA ASP A 144 10.31 19.67 -0.49
C ASP A 144 10.96 18.50 -1.25
N LEU A 145 10.18 17.77 -2.04
CA LEU A 145 10.63 16.54 -2.70
C LEU A 145 11.69 16.79 -3.79
N LYS A 146 11.78 18.02 -4.30
CA LYS A 146 12.83 18.39 -5.27
C LYS A 146 14.20 18.45 -4.62
N LYS A 147 14.27 18.90 -3.36
CA LYS A 147 15.52 19.07 -2.60
C LYS A 147 15.77 17.93 -1.62
N ASP A 148 14.75 17.17 -1.28
CA ASP A 148 14.75 16.15 -0.25
C ASP A 148 13.79 15.01 -0.60
N ILE A 149 14.14 14.25 -1.65
CA ILE A 149 13.34 13.13 -2.13
C ILE A 149 13.24 12.01 -1.06
N GLY A 150 14.19 11.96 -0.13
CA GLY A 150 14.22 11.02 0.98
C GLY A 150 13.34 11.41 2.18
N GLU A 151 12.65 12.56 2.10
CA GLU A 151 11.74 13.04 3.17
C GLU A 151 12.40 13.04 4.56
N THR A 152 13.63 13.55 4.62
CA THR A 152 14.47 13.53 5.83
C THR A 152 14.30 14.80 6.68
N ARG A 153 13.90 15.93 6.07
CA ARG A 153 13.81 17.24 6.70
C ARG A 153 12.39 17.76 6.74
N ASN A 154 11.72 17.58 7.87
CA ASN A 154 10.37 18.12 8.06
C ASN A 154 10.41 19.66 8.13
N LEU A 155 9.75 20.31 7.19
CA LEU A 155 9.66 21.78 7.05
C LEU A 155 8.39 22.36 7.70
N ALA A 156 7.51 21.58 8.31
CA ALA A 156 6.22 22.03 8.81
C ALA A 156 6.34 23.21 9.78
N GLY A 157 7.29 23.17 10.70
CA GLY A 157 7.54 24.26 11.64
C GLY A 157 8.16 25.52 11.01
N LYS A 158 8.82 25.37 9.84
CA LYS A 158 9.48 26.49 9.15
C LYS A 158 8.58 27.16 8.12
N MET A 159 7.56 26.46 7.62
CA MET A 159 6.70 26.92 6.53
C MET A 159 5.20 26.82 6.88
N PRO A 160 4.73 27.48 7.95
CA PRO A 160 3.35 27.34 8.43
C PRO A 160 2.30 27.81 7.41
N LYS A 161 2.62 28.79 6.56
CA LYS A 161 1.74 29.24 5.48
C LYS A 161 1.51 28.13 4.44
N LYS A 162 2.59 27.45 4.02
CA LYS A 162 2.49 26.32 3.06
C LYS A 162 1.77 25.13 3.69
N VAL A 163 1.99 24.85 4.96
CA VAL A 163 1.22 23.83 5.71
C VAL A 163 -0.26 24.14 5.66
N LYS A 164 -0.67 25.38 5.98
CA LYS A 164 -2.09 25.78 5.96
C LYS A 164 -2.72 25.64 4.57
N GLU A 165 -1.99 26.05 3.52
CA GLU A 165 -2.41 25.92 2.13
C GLU A 165 -2.70 24.44 1.77
N LEU A 166 -1.75 23.56 2.03
CA LEU A 166 -1.85 22.14 1.69
C LEU A 166 -2.85 21.40 2.59
N GLN A 167 -3.01 21.80 3.84
CA GLN A 167 -4.07 21.27 4.71
C GLN A 167 -5.47 21.60 4.16
N ALA A 168 -5.67 22.82 3.66
CA ALA A 168 -6.93 23.21 3.04
C ALA A 168 -7.27 22.33 1.82
N LEU A 169 -6.27 21.91 1.04
CA LEU A 169 -6.48 20.96 -0.05
C LEU A 169 -6.91 19.57 0.48
N ILE A 170 -6.29 19.08 1.55
CA ILE A 170 -6.70 17.82 2.19
C ILE A 170 -8.14 17.92 2.72
N ASP A 171 -8.50 19.00 3.38
CA ASP A 171 -9.84 19.19 3.93
C ASP A 171 -10.89 19.26 2.81
N GLY A 172 -10.56 19.94 1.70
CA GLY A 172 -11.38 19.94 0.48
C GLY A 172 -11.59 18.53 -0.08
N PHE A 173 -10.51 17.78 -0.26
CA PHE A 173 -10.55 16.39 -0.73
C PHE A 173 -11.41 15.49 0.15
N VAL A 174 -11.24 15.57 1.47
CA VAL A 174 -12.04 14.78 2.42
C VAL A 174 -13.52 15.11 2.33
N LYS A 175 -13.85 16.41 2.22
CA LYS A 175 -15.24 16.88 2.08
C LYS A 175 -15.87 16.40 0.77
N GLU A 176 -15.15 16.50 -0.34
CA GLU A 176 -15.62 16.13 -1.67
C GLU A 176 -15.82 14.61 -1.80
N THR A 177 -14.89 13.82 -1.29
CA THR A 177 -14.94 12.36 -1.39
C THR A 177 -15.77 11.69 -0.29
N GLY A 178 -16.17 12.41 0.75
CA GLY A 178 -16.81 11.83 1.93
C GLY A 178 -15.91 10.85 2.69
N ALA A 179 -14.58 10.98 2.56
CA ALA A 179 -13.62 10.09 3.20
C ALA A 179 -13.76 10.11 4.73
N LEU A 180 -13.87 8.93 5.32
CA LEU A 180 -14.11 8.78 6.76
C LEU A 180 -12.80 8.88 7.54
N TYR A 181 -12.68 9.91 8.37
CA TYR A 181 -11.59 9.99 9.35
C TYR A 181 -11.68 8.87 10.37
N PRO A 182 -10.55 8.24 10.71
CA PRO A 182 -10.47 7.35 11.85
C PRO A 182 -10.86 8.11 13.13
N LYS A 183 -11.82 7.58 13.87
CA LYS A 183 -12.22 8.15 15.15
C LYS A 183 -11.39 7.51 16.27
N PRO A 184 -11.08 8.26 17.36
CA PRO A 184 -10.51 7.67 18.56
C PRO A 184 -11.38 6.51 19.03
N ASN A 185 -10.74 5.40 19.43
CA ASN A 185 -11.47 4.28 20.02
C ASN A 185 -11.96 4.69 21.43
N PRO A 186 -13.27 4.78 21.68
CA PRO A 186 -13.78 5.17 23.00
C PRO A 186 -13.44 4.14 24.10
N ASN A 187 -13.16 2.90 23.69
CA ASN A 187 -12.76 1.81 24.60
C ASN A 187 -11.23 1.58 24.56
N TYR A 188 -10.46 2.62 24.22
CA TYR A 188 -9.01 2.51 24.21
C TYR A 188 -8.49 2.26 25.63
N ASP A 189 -7.84 1.12 25.81
CA ASP A 189 -7.13 0.74 27.03
C ASP A 189 -5.62 0.85 26.78
N PRO A 190 -4.90 1.78 27.42
CA PRO A 190 -3.46 1.93 27.27
C PRO A 190 -2.68 0.71 27.78
N ASP A 191 -3.25 -0.05 28.71
CA ASP A 191 -2.65 -1.24 29.31
C ASP A 191 -3.05 -2.54 28.58
N TRP A 192 -3.94 -2.45 27.58
CA TRP A 192 -4.35 -3.60 26.81
C TRP A 192 -3.14 -4.25 26.11
N LYS A 193 -2.89 -5.47 26.48
CA LYS A 193 -1.90 -6.32 25.81
C LYS A 193 -2.66 -7.28 24.89
N PRO A 194 -2.24 -7.41 23.60
CA PRO A 194 -2.82 -8.45 22.78
C PRO A 194 -2.68 -9.77 23.54
N ALA A 195 -3.78 -10.52 23.64
CA ALA A 195 -3.71 -11.88 24.16
C ALA A 195 -2.51 -12.54 23.49
N THR A 196 -1.54 -13.00 24.30
CA THR A 196 -0.32 -13.64 23.80
C THR A 196 -0.71 -14.48 22.61
N LYS A 197 -0.15 -14.17 21.43
CA LYS A 197 -0.45 -14.96 20.23
C LYS A 197 -0.36 -16.40 20.67
N LYS A 198 -1.46 -17.14 20.56
CA LYS A 198 -1.37 -18.60 20.63
C LYS A 198 -0.14 -18.94 19.81
N PRO A 199 0.86 -19.62 20.35
CA PRO A 199 2.13 -19.86 19.66
C PRO A 199 1.80 -20.22 18.23
N ALA A 200 2.38 -19.51 17.28
CA ALA A 200 2.02 -19.52 15.86
C ALA A 200 1.63 -20.96 15.54
N SER A 201 0.35 -21.18 15.29
CA SER A 201 -0.29 -22.50 15.32
C SER A 201 0.76 -23.51 14.94
N ASN A 202 0.97 -24.59 15.70
CA ASN A 202 1.84 -25.71 15.36
C ASN A 202 1.42 -26.21 13.97
N ARG A 203 1.67 -25.39 12.95
CA ARG A 203 1.60 -25.85 11.58
C ARG A 203 2.80 -26.77 11.47
N PRO A 204 2.55 -28.06 11.35
CA PRO A 204 3.63 -29.00 11.17
C PRO A 204 4.51 -28.49 10.03
N SER A 205 5.83 -28.65 10.15
CA SER A 205 6.74 -28.42 9.01
C SER A 205 6.21 -29.19 7.80
N SER A 206 6.61 -28.78 6.59
CA SER A 206 6.20 -29.50 5.37
C SER A 206 6.53 -31.00 5.48
N GLU A 207 7.66 -31.33 6.05
CA GLU A 207 8.08 -32.73 6.31
C GLU A 207 7.20 -33.42 7.35
N GLU A 208 6.86 -32.74 8.43
CA GLU A 208 5.97 -33.28 9.45
C GLU A 208 4.53 -33.43 8.91
N PHE A 209 4.10 -32.51 8.04
CA PHE A 209 2.81 -32.60 7.36
C PHE A 209 2.76 -33.82 6.42
N LEU A 210 3.81 -34.03 5.61
CA LEU A 210 3.99 -35.21 4.77
C LEU A 210 3.94 -36.47 5.63
N ARG A 211 4.81 -36.57 6.64
CA ARG A 211 4.88 -37.76 7.53
C ARG A 211 3.54 -38.13 8.18
N ARG A 212 2.71 -37.13 8.48
CA ARG A 212 1.39 -37.36 9.12
C ARG A 212 0.30 -37.76 8.13
N ARG A 213 0.46 -37.45 6.85
CA ARG A 213 -0.57 -37.62 5.83
C ARG A 213 -0.25 -38.70 4.83
N ASP A 214 1.00 -38.90 4.53
CA ASP A 214 1.51 -39.98 3.70
C ASP A 214 1.38 -41.31 4.47
N THR A 215 0.23 -41.96 4.32
CA THR A 215 -0.09 -43.17 5.07
C THR A 215 0.54 -44.41 4.48
N ASN A 216 0.82 -44.42 3.19
CA ASN A 216 1.46 -45.50 2.46
C ASN A 216 2.99 -45.37 2.39
N LYS A 217 3.54 -44.21 2.84
CA LYS A 217 4.98 -43.89 2.88
C LYS A 217 5.65 -43.93 1.50
N ASP A 218 4.94 -43.51 0.46
CA ASP A 218 5.46 -43.40 -0.90
C ASP A 218 6.12 -42.03 -1.21
N GLY A 219 6.16 -41.15 -0.24
CA GLY A 219 6.78 -39.81 -0.34
C GLY A 219 5.84 -38.76 -0.95
N SER A 220 4.58 -39.10 -1.23
CA SER A 220 3.60 -38.17 -1.78
C SER A 220 2.29 -38.24 -1.01
N ILE A 221 1.40 -37.27 -1.22
CA ILE A 221 0.08 -37.24 -0.60
C ILE A 221 -0.98 -37.26 -1.68
N THR A 222 -1.76 -38.30 -1.75
CA THR A 222 -2.94 -38.40 -2.61
C THR A 222 -4.11 -37.57 -2.04
N LEU A 223 -5.11 -37.26 -2.85
CA LEU A 223 -6.32 -36.57 -2.39
C LEU A 223 -7.00 -37.31 -1.21
N LYS A 224 -7.03 -38.64 -1.24
CA LYS A 224 -7.59 -39.47 -0.18
C LYS A 224 -6.83 -39.29 1.14
N GLU A 225 -5.53 -39.29 1.10
CA GLU A 225 -4.65 -39.06 2.26
C GLU A 225 -4.75 -37.62 2.76
N TYR A 226 -4.84 -36.64 1.85
CA TYR A 226 -5.02 -35.22 2.20
C TYR A 226 -6.34 -34.98 2.94
N ILE A 227 -7.43 -35.59 2.51
CA ILE A 227 -8.74 -35.50 3.18
C ILE A 227 -8.72 -36.33 4.49
N GLY A 228 -8.14 -37.52 4.49
CA GLY A 228 -8.15 -38.43 5.60
C GLY A 228 -9.58 -38.88 5.96
N ASN A 229 -9.90 -39.00 7.25
CA ASN A 229 -11.25 -39.33 7.69
C ASN A 229 -12.22 -38.16 7.35
N PRO A 230 -13.22 -38.35 6.49
CA PRO A 230 -14.13 -37.29 6.05
C PRO A 230 -15.14 -36.85 7.11
N LYS A 231 -15.31 -37.64 8.17
CA LYS A 231 -16.32 -37.38 9.23
C LYS A 231 -16.07 -36.01 9.90
N GLY A 232 -17.04 -35.12 9.81
CA GLY A 232 -16.97 -33.78 10.39
C GLY A 232 -16.09 -32.78 9.63
N ARG A 233 -15.65 -33.09 8.39
CA ARG A 233 -14.82 -32.21 7.57
C ARG A 233 -15.55 -31.64 6.36
N ASN A 234 -15.18 -30.43 5.96
CA ASN A 234 -15.67 -29.83 4.71
C ASN A 234 -14.87 -30.39 3.52
N VAL A 235 -15.29 -31.58 3.05
CA VAL A 235 -14.62 -32.30 1.94
C VAL A 235 -14.52 -31.45 0.66
N PRO A 236 -15.56 -30.72 0.19
CA PRO A 236 -15.46 -29.86 -0.97
C PRO A 236 -14.35 -28.80 -0.88
N ALA A 237 -14.23 -28.15 0.28
CA ALA A 237 -13.19 -27.15 0.49
C ALA A 237 -11.78 -27.77 0.53
N LEU A 238 -11.63 -28.95 1.12
CA LEU A 238 -10.36 -29.69 1.14
C LEU A 238 -9.96 -30.14 -0.27
N THR A 239 -10.89 -30.67 -1.05
CA THR A 239 -10.66 -31.05 -2.46
C THR A 239 -10.23 -29.85 -3.30
N LYS A 240 -10.91 -28.70 -3.16
CA LYS A 240 -10.53 -27.47 -3.84
C LYS A 240 -9.12 -27.02 -3.47
N ASN A 241 -8.75 -27.13 -2.20
CA ASN A 241 -7.40 -26.76 -1.73
C ASN A 241 -6.33 -27.72 -2.23
N PHE A 242 -6.61 -29.00 -2.29
CA PHE A 242 -5.72 -30.01 -2.86
C PHE A 242 -5.46 -29.71 -4.33
N ASN A 243 -6.50 -29.60 -5.16
CA ASN A 243 -6.39 -29.35 -6.58
C ASN A 243 -5.67 -28.04 -6.93
N ARG A 244 -5.71 -27.04 -6.04
CA ARG A 244 -4.94 -25.79 -6.21
C ARG A 244 -3.44 -25.99 -5.99
N ARG A 245 -3.04 -26.95 -5.19
CA ARG A 245 -1.64 -27.26 -4.85
C ARG A 245 -1.03 -28.29 -5.80
N ASP A 246 -1.84 -29.18 -6.31
CA ASP A 246 -1.49 -30.15 -7.33
C ASP A 246 -1.35 -29.42 -8.69
N THR A 247 -0.16 -28.82 -8.90
CA THR A 247 0.11 -27.97 -10.08
C THR A 247 0.35 -28.76 -11.34
N ASN A 248 0.85 -29.97 -11.22
CA ASN A 248 1.11 -30.89 -12.34
C ASN A 248 -0.07 -31.81 -12.67
N LYS A 249 -1.13 -31.76 -11.84
CA LYS A 249 -2.37 -32.53 -11.99
C LYS A 249 -2.17 -34.07 -12.04
N ASP A 250 -1.18 -34.55 -11.33
CA ASP A 250 -0.93 -36.00 -11.20
C ASP A 250 -1.69 -36.64 -10.03
N ALA A 251 -2.58 -35.85 -9.37
CA ALA A 251 -3.35 -36.23 -8.19
C ALA A 251 -2.51 -36.53 -6.94
N LYS A 252 -1.33 -35.94 -6.84
CA LYS A 252 -0.41 -36.06 -5.72
C LYS A 252 0.16 -34.70 -5.28
N LEU A 253 0.55 -34.56 -4.02
CA LEU A 253 1.25 -33.42 -3.43
C LEU A 253 2.59 -33.82 -2.85
#